data_afb7e69b918a79ba5710d69069acbde2
#
_entry.id   afb7e69b918a79ba5710d69069acbde2
#
_cell.length_a   1.000
_cell.length_b   1.000
_cell.length_c   1.000
_cell.angle_alpha   90.00
_cell.angle_beta   90.00
_cell.angle_gamma   90.00
#
_symmetry.space_group_name_H-M   'P 1'
#
loop_
_entity.id
_entity.type
_entity.pdbx_description
1 polymer ?
#
loop_
_entity_poly.entity_id
_entity_poly.type
_entity_poly.pdbx_seq_one_letter_code
_entity_poly.pdbx_strand_id
1 'polypeptide(L)'
;MCIRDSPEIERLAGTILSEPQKVEVTPASSTVDAIDQSVYFVEKAEKINLLKSLLENPELESVLIFTRTKHGADKVARVLSKAEIGAEAIHGNKSQTARQRALTNFKDHTTRVLIATDIAARGIDVDHLTHVINYELPNVPETYVHRIGRTGRAGREGVAFSFCDAEEVPLLKDIQKLIGKEVPIAGGHMYETKEVKAAVAEKKEAIKQESKRRNMFGSKRDGSYWRNKKRAANSSK
;
A
#
# COMPACT_ATOMS: atom_id res chain seq x y z
N MET A 1 1.61 -10.56 -2.40
CA MET A 1 1.64 -11.75 -1.53
C MET A 1 3.05 -11.98 -1.05
N CYS A 2 3.28 -12.04 0.25
CA CYS A 2 4.58 -12.49 0.74
C CYS A 2 4.67 -13.98 0.40
N ILE A 3 5.64 -14.39 -0.42
CA ILE A 3 5.80 -15.79 -0.83
C ILE A 3 5.88 -16.70 0.40
N ARG A 4 6.46 -16.19 1.50
CA ARG A 4 6.67 -16.92 2.76
C ARG A 4 5.37 -17.35 3.45
N ASP A 5 4.31 -16.53 3.33
CA ASP A 5 3.03 -16.72 4.04
C ASP A 5 1.92 -17.17 3.08
N SER A 6 2.28 -17.64 1.87
CA SER A 6 1.30 -18.13 0.91
C SER A 6 0.80 -19.52 1.30
N PRO A 7 -0.49 -19.83 1.04
CA PRO A 7 -1.03 -21.18 1.28
C PRO A 7 -0.26 -22.29 0.55
N GLU A 8 0.41 -21.95 -0.54
CA GLU A 8 1.27 -22.88 -1.30
C GLU A 8 2.54 -23.23 -0.53
N ILE A 9 3.16 -22.25 0.12
CA ILE A 9 4.34 -22.47 0.97
C ILE A 9 3.95 -23.18 2.25
N GLU A 10 2.79 -22.90 2.82
CA GLU A 10 2.26 -23.63 3.99
C GLU A 10 2.05 -25.11 3.67
N ARG A 11 1.48 -25.42 2.50
CA ARG A 11 1.36 -26.81 2.01
C ARG A 11 2.72 -27.47 1.80
N LEU A 12 3.66 -26.76 1.16
CA LEU A 12 5.02 -27.25 0.95
C LEU A 12 5.73 -27.51 2.28
N ALA A 13 5.63 -26.61 3.24
CA ALA A 13 6.17 -26.80 4.59
C ALA A 13 5.58 -28.04 5.28
N GLY A 14 4.27 -28.27 5.16
CA GLY A 14 3.59 -29.43 5.69
C GLY A 14 4.03 -30.76 5.06
N THR A 15 4.61 -30.74 3.84
CA THR A 15 5.18 -31.96 3.23
C THR A 15 6.62 -32.25 3.67
N ILE A 16 7.34 -31.26 4.17
CA ILE A 16 8.77 -31.36 4.53
C ILE A 16 8.97 -31.49 6.04
N LEU A 17 8.12 -30.83 6.83
CA LEU A 17 8.24 -30.79 8.28
C LEU A 17 7.38 -31.87 8.93
N SER A 18 7.89 -32.51 9.98
CA SER A 18 7.14 -33.46 10.81
C SER A 18 6.61 -32.73 12.04
N GLU A 19 5.28 -32.72 12.20
CA GLU A 19 4.56 -32.06 13.32
C GLU A 19 5.03 -30.62 13.62
N PRO A 20 5.01 -29.69 12.63
CA PRO A 20 5.47 -28.34 12.85
C PRO A 20 4.53 -27.61 13.82
N GLN A 21 5.09 -26.92 14.81
CA GLN A 21 4.33 -25.99 15.62
C GLN A 21 4.16 -24.69 14.83
N LYS A 22 2.91 -24.28 14.60
CA LYS A 22 2.59 -23.01 13.94
C LYS A 22 2.56 -21.89 14.99
N VAL A 23 3.49 -20.94 14.88
CA VAL A 23 3.49 -19.71 15.68
C VAL A 23 3.03 -18.58 14.77
N GLU A 24 1.84 -18.07 14.99
CA GLU A 24 1.32 -16.89 14.30
C GLU A 24 1.54 -15.65 15.19
N VAL A 25 2.26 -14.67 14.65
CA VAL A 25 2.35 -13.34 15.25
C VAL A 25 1.26 -12.49 14.62
N THR A 26 0.55 -11.73 15.44
CA THR A 26 -0.59 -10.83 15.18
C THR A 26 -0.93 -10.56 13.70
N PRO A 27 -2.20 -10.73 13.28
CA PRO A 27 -2.62 -10.49 11.89
C PRO A 27 -2.18 -9.10 11.39
N ALA A 28 -1.84 -9.00 10.11
CA ALA A 28 -1.45 -7.74 9.45
C ALA A 28 -2.48 -6.60 9.63
N SER A 29 -3.73 -6.93 9.91
CA SER A 29 -4.81 -5.97 10.21
C SER A 29 -4.55 -5.12 11.45
N SER A 30 -3.95 -5.64 12.51
CA SER A 30 -3.67 -4.87 13.73
C SER A 30 -2.56 -3.83 13.52
N THR A 31 -1.60 -4.10 12.64
CA THR A 31 -0.57 -3.13 12.25
C THR A 31 -1.16 -1.96 11.46
N VAL A 32 -2.18 -2.24 10.63
CA VAL A 32 -2.89 -1.23 9.83
C VAL A 32 -3.64 -0.21 10.69
N ASP A 33 -4.15 -0.64 11.85
CA ASP A 33 -4.93 0.22 12.76
C ASP A 33 -4.06 1.16 13.62
N ALA A 34 -2.80 0.79 13.84
CA ALA A 34 -1.83 1.61 14.58
C ALA A 34 -1.17 2.71 13.72
N ILE A 35 -1.46 2.76 12.40
CA ILE A 35 -0.84 3.69 11.47
C ILE A 35 -1.90 4.70 10.98
N ASP A 36 -1.61 5.99 11.17
CA ASP A 36 -2.41 7.05 10.58
C ASP A 36 -2.15 7.11 9.07
N GLN A 37 -3.20 6.92 8.28
CA GLN A 37 -3.10 6.76 6.84
C GLN A 37 -3.87 7.86 6.14
N SER A 38 -3.26 8.43 5.09
CA SER A 38 -3.91 9.42 4.24
C SER A 38 -3.59 9.20 2.77
N VAL A 39 -4.56 9.47 1.89
CA VAL A 39 -4.37 9.43 0.45
C VAL A 39 -4.49 10.83 -0.15
N TYR A 40 -3.50 11.20 -0.96
CA TYR A 40 -3.44 12.43 -1.73
C TYR A 40 -3.75 12.12 -3.19
N PHE A 41 -4.86 12.68 -3.70
CA PHE A 41 -5.17 12.60 -5.11
C PHE A 41 -4.42 13.69 -5.86
N VAL A 42 -3.51 13.27 -6.75
CA VAL A 42 -2.60 14.17 -7.45
C VAL A 42 -2.28 13.63 -8.84
N GLU A 43 -2.11 14.50 -9.82
CA GLU A 43 -1.65 14.08 -11.14
C GLU A 43 -0.24 13.50 -11.09
N LYS A 44 0.02 12.54 -11.97
CA LYS A 44 1.31 11.86 -12.07
C LYS A 44 2.49 12.83 -12.23
N ALA A 45 2.28 13.92 -13.00
CA ALA A 45 3.29 14.96 -13.22
C ALA A 45 3.57 15.78 -11.95
N GLU A 46 2.57 15.97 -11.10
CA GLU A 46 2.63 16.81 -9.91
C GLU A 46 3.05 16.05 -8.64
N LYS A 47 3.13 14.70 -8.67
CA LYS A 47 3.55 13.90 -7.51
C LYS A 47 4.88 14.37 -6.91
N ILE A 48 5.82 14.78 -7.74
CA ILE A 48 7.13 15.25 -7.27
C ILE A 48 7.06 16.62 -6.59
N ASN A 49 6.18 17.51 -7.05
CA ASN A 49 5.98 18.82 -6.45
C ASN A 49 5.24 18.70 -5.11
N LEU A 50 4.22 17.86 -5.05
CA LEU A 50 3.55 17.51 -3.79
C LEU A 50 4.54 16.90 -2.78
N LEU A 51 5.40 15.98 -3.23
CA LEU A 51 6.41 15.37 -2.36
C LEU A 51 7.36 16.41 -1.77
N LYS A 52 7.86 17.34 -2.58
CA LYS A 52 8.71 18.43 -2.10
C LYS A 52 8.00 19.30 -1.06
N SER A 53 6.76 19.70 -1.34
CA SER A 53 5.96 20.50 -0.41
C SER A 53 5.71 19.78 0.92
N LEU A 54 5.43 18.48 0.91
CA LEU A 54 5.30 17.70 2.16
C LEU A 54 6.62 17.63 2.93
N LEU A 55 7.75 17.47 2.23
CA LEU A 55 9.07 17.40 2.86
C LEU A 55 9.58 18.77 3.38
N GLU A 56 8.92 19.88 3.08
CA GLU A 56 9.16 21.17 3.73
C GLU A 56 8.76 21.15 5.22
N ASN A 57 7.83 20.28 5.60
CA ASN A 57 7.47 20.10 7.01
C ASN A 57 8.63 19.44 7.78
N PRO A 58 9.18 20.09 8.81
CA PRO A 58 10.28 19.56 9.60
C PRO A 58 9.89 18.35 10.44
N GLU A 59 8.61 18.12 10.72
CA GLU A 59 8.13 16.95 11.46
C GLU A 59 8.36 15.61 10.71
N LEU A 60 8.54 15.67 9.38
CA LEU A 60 8.92 14.50 8.59
C LEU A 60 10.42 14.21 8.73
N GLU A 61 10.86 13.80 9.89
CA GLU A 61 12.29 13.64 10.22
C GLU A 61 12.93 12.43 9.53
N SER A 62 12.24 11.30 9.50
CA SER A 62 12.72 10.05 8.89
C SER A 62 11.65 9.48 7.97
N VAL A 63 11.89 9.55 6.66
CA VAL A 63 10.90 9.25 5.63
C VAL A 63 11.36 8.14 4.70
N LEU A 64 10.60 7.05 4.64
CA LEU A 64 10.81 5.99 3.66
C LEU A 64 9.81 6.13 2.51
N ILE A 65 10.31 6.35 1.30
CA ILE A 65 9.50 6.52 0.10
C ILE A 65 9.55 5.26 -0.75
N PHE A 66 8.37 4.78 -1.15
CA PHE A 66 8.24 3.63 -2.04
C PHE A 66 7.92 4.03 -3.47
N THR A 67 8.68 3.48 -4.41
CA THR A 67 8.41 3.55 -5.86
C THR A 67 8.32 2.13 -6.44
N ARG A 68 7.54 1.98 -7.52
CA ARG A 68 7.40 0.69 -8.21
C ARG A 68 8.66 0.25 -8.94
N THR A 69 9.43 1.23 -9.43
CA THR A 69 10.57 0.95 -10.31
C THR A 69 11.89 1.53 -9.78
N LYS A 70 13.00 0.85 -10.11
CA LYS A 70 14.36 1.32 -9.82
C LYS A 70 14.66 2.68 -10.45
N HIS A 71 14.17 2.92 -11.66
CA HIS A 71 14.35 4.19 -12.36
C HIS A 71 13.54 5.32 -11.72
N GLY A 72 12.34 5.00 -11.22
CA GLY A 72 11.54 5.92 -10.41
C GLY A 72 12.28 6.33 -9.13
N ALA A 73 12.87 5.36 -8.42
CA ALA A 73 13.66 5.63 -7.22
C ALA A 73 14.83 6.58 -7.49
N ASP A 74 15.63 6.30 -8.51
CA ASP A 74 16.76 7.17 -8.89
C ASP A 74 16.30 8.57 -9.33
N LYS A 75 15.18 8.65 -10.07
CA LYS A 75 14.62 9.94 -10.52
C LYS A 75 14.19 10.79 -9.32
N VAL A 76 13.44 10.22 -8.40
CA VAL A 76 12.96 10.92 -7.19
C VAL A 76 14.15 11.37 -6.35
N ALA A 77 15.12 10.49 -6.05
CA ALA A 77 16.30 10.84 -5.28
C ALA A 77 17.08 12.01 -5.91
N ARG A 78 17.29 11.97 -7.23
CA ARG A 78 17.99 13.04 -7.96
C ARG A 78 17.27 14.38 -7.87
N VAL A 79 15.94 14.37 -7.99
CA VAL A 79 15.14 15.62 -7.93
C VAL A 79 15.15 16.19 -6.52
N LEU A 80 15.03 15.36 -5.49
CA LEU A 80 15.10 15.79 -4.09
C LEU A 80 16.49 16.35 -3.75
N SER A 81 17.56 15.67 -4.16
CA SER A 81 18.94 16.16 -3.95
C SER A 81 19.21 17.50 -4.65
N LYS A 82 18.62 17.74 -5.84
CA LYS A 82 18.69 19.05 -6.52
C LYS A 82 17.92 20.16 -5.77
N ALA A 83 16.95 19.79 -4.96
CA ALA A 83 16.19 20.69 -4.11
C ALA A 83 16.78 20.79 -2.69
N GLU A 84 18.07 20.38 -2.51
CA GLU A 84 18.80 20.40 -1.24
C GLU A 84 18.18 19.53 -0.13
N ILE A 85 17.29 18.61 -0.51
CA ILE A 85 16.71 17.63 0.42
C ILE A 85 17.60 16.37 0.41
N GLY A 86 18.19 16.04 1.53
CA GLY A 86 19.03 14.86 1.72
C GLY A 86 18.25 13.58 1.43
N ALA A 87 18.51 12.94 0.26
CA ALA A 87 17.79 11.78 -0.21
C ALA A 87 18.70 10.75 -0.89
N GLU A 88 18.57 9.49 -0.53
CA GLU A 88 19.30 8.38 -1.15
C GLU A 88 18.35 7.28 -1.63
N ALA A 89 18.74 6.59 -2.73
CA ALA A 89 17.92 5.52 -3.32
C ALA A 89 18.58 4.14 -3.11
N ILE A 90 17.74 3.16 -2.76
CA ILE A 90 18.13 1.74 -2.70
C ILE A 90 17.23 0.89 -3.61
N HIS A 91 17.83 0.10 -4.48
CA HIS A 91 17.16 -0.82 -5.39
C HIS A 91 18.15 -1.88 -5.93
N GLY A 92 17.65 -2.86 -6.66
CA GLY A 92 18.44 -4.01 -7.12
C GLY A 92 19.66 -3.65 -8.01
N ASN A 93 19.66 -2.49 -8.67
CA ASN A 93 20.80 -2.06 -9.52
C ASN A 93 21.91 -1.32 -8.73
N LYS A 94 21.71 -1.04 -7.44
CA LYS A 94 22.78 -0.50 -6.59
C LYS A 94 23.70 -1.62 -6.10
N SER A 95 25.02 -1.35 -6.04
CA SER A 95 25.95 -2.28 -5.42
C SER A 95 25.61 -2.51 -3.94
N GLN A 96 26.00 -3.63 -3.39
CA GLN A 96 25.75 -3.94 -1.98
C GLN A 96 26.38 -2.89 -1.05
N THR A 97 27.57 -2.41 -1.38
CA THR A 97 28.25 -1.33 -0.64
C THR A 97 27.46 -0.02 -0.67
N ALA A 98 26.93 0.38 -1.84
CA ALA A 98 26.12 1.58 -1.96
C ALA A 98 24.80 1.45 -1.17
N ARG A 99 24.17 0.28 -1.19
CA ARG A 99 22.94 0.00 -0.42
C ARG A 99 23.22 0.07 1.08
N GLN A 100 24.31 -0.53 1.53
CA GLN A 100 24.70 -0.51 2.95
C GLN A 100 24.99 0.92 3.41
N ARG A 101 25.72 1.71 2.61
CA ARG A 101 26.02 3.12 2.92
C ARG A 101 24.73 3.93 3.05
N ALA A 102 23.82 3.83 2.06
CA ALA A 102 22.55 4.56 2.08
C ALA A 102 21.70 4.20 3.31
N LEU A 103 21.70 2.91 3.69
CA LEU A 103 20.98 2.45 4.88
C LEU A 103 21.62 2.96 6.17
N THR A 104 22.95 2.96 6.26
CA THR A 104 23.68 3.52 7.40
C THR A 104 23.41 5.01 7.54
N ASN A 105 23.59 5.79 6.45
CA ASN A 105 23.30 7.23 6.45
C ASN A 105 21.85 7.54 6.89
N PHE A 106 20.90 6.70 6.50
CA PHE A 106 19.50 6.86 6.89
C PHE A 106 19.27 6.52 8.37
N LYS A 107 19.90 5.46 8.88
CA LYS A 107 19.82 5.08 10.30
C LYS A 107 20.47 6.11 11.23
N ASP A 108 21.56 6.70 10.79
CA ASP A 108 22.31 7.71 11.53
C ASP A 108 21.74 9.13 11.35
N HIS A 109 20.55 9.24 10.70
CA HIS A 109 19.88 10.51 10.38
C HIS A 109 20.71 11.51 9.56
N THR A 110 21.82 11.06 8.95
CA THR A 110 22.60 11.86 7.99
C THR A 110 21.83 12.11 6.71
N THR A 111 21.02 11.13 6.29
CA THR A 111 20.07 11.27 5.17
C THR A 111 18.66 11.16 5.72
N ARG A 112 17.84 12.20 5.48
CA ARG A 112 16.45 12.29 5.96
C ARG A 112 15.48 11.40 5.19
N VAL A 113 15.74 11.18 3.90
CA VAL A 113 14.82 10.49 2.98
C VAL A 113 15.50 9.28 2.34
N LEU A 114 14.90 8.11 2.51
CA LEU A 114 15.31 6.90 1.81
C LEU A 114 14.26 6.50 0.79
N ILE A 115 14.64 6.37 -0.49
CA ILE A 115 13.74 5.93 -1.56
C ILE A 115 14.04 4.47 -1.88
N ALA A 116 13.03 3.61 -1.84
CA ALA A 116 13.21 2.17 -2.02
C ALA A 116 12.19 1.56 -2.99
N THR A 117 12.60 0.48 -3.64
CA THR A 117 11.65 -0.46 -4.26
C THR A 117 11.27 -1.56 -3.26
N ASP A 118 10.13 -2.21 -3.46
CA ASP A 118 9.61 -3.24 -2.56
C ASP A 118 10.63 -4.35 -2.24
N ILE A 119 11.36 -4.81 -3.27
CA ILE A 119 12.37 -5.87 -3.10
C ILE A 119 13.54 -5.37 -2.24
N ALA A 120 13.99 -4.15 -2.47
CA ALA A 120 15.13 -3.60 -1.74
C ALA A 120 14.78 -3.19 -0.30
N ALA A 121 13.53 -2.87 -0.05
CA ALA A 121 13.01 -2.53 1.28
C ALA A 121 12.78 -3.74 2.19
N ARG A 122 12.83 -4.96 1.65
CA ARG A 122 12.75 -6.18 2.47
C ARG A 122 13.97 -6.28 3.38
N GLY A 123 13.71 -6.50 4.66
CA GLY A 123 14.78 -6.57 5.67
C GLY A 123 15.34 -5.21 6.11
N ILE A 124 14.79 -4.09 5.61
CA ILE A 124 15.07 -2.80 6.22
C ILE A 124 14.36 -2.78 7.57
N ASP A 125 15.20 -2.78 8.59
CA ASP A 125 14.81 -2.51 9.96
C ASP A 125 15.46 -1.21 10.37
N VAL A 126 14.62 -0.17 10.48
CA VAL A 126 15.04 1.17 10.90
C VAL A 126 14.19 1.54 12.08
N ASP A 127 14.87 1.71 13.21
CA ASP A 127 14.24 2.27 14.38
C ASP A 127 13.88 3.74 14.12
N HIS A 128 12.77 4.19 14.70
CA HIS A 128 12.31 5.58 14.57
C HIS A 128 11.88 6.04 13.17
N LEU A 129 11.47 5.12 12.30
CA LEU A 129 10.86 5.50 11.04
C LEU A 129 9.49 6.16 11.31
N THR A 130 9.41 7.48 11.12
CA THR A 130 8.21 8.26 11.42
C THR A 130 7.17 8.17 10.31
N HIS A 131 7.62 8.28 9.05
CA HIS A 131 6.74 8.38 7.91
C HIS A 131 7.07 7.39 6.80
N VAL A 132 6.03 6.82 6.21
CA VAL A 132 6.09 6.06 4.97
C VAL A 132 5.32 6.82 3.89
N ILE A 133 5.90 6.99 2.71
CA ILE A 133 5.23 7.59 1.57
C ILE A 133 5.18 6.59 0.41
N ASN A 134 3.98 6.19 0.01
CA ASN A 134 3.77 5.48 -1.24
C ASN A 134 3.70 6.50 -2.38
N TYR A 135 4.83 6.84 -2.99
CA TYR A 135 4.92 7.73 -4.14
C TYR A 135 4.16 7.15 -5.36
N GLU A 136 4.15 5.82 -5.46
CA GLU A 136 3.33 5.03 -6.37
C GLU A 136 2.68 3.89 -5.58
N LEU A 137 1.38 3.66 -5.78
CA LEU A 137 0.68 2.56 -5.15
C LEU A 137 1.22 1.21 -5.67
N PRO A 138 1.33 0.19 -4.84
CA PRO A 138 1.76 -1.13 -5.28
C PRO A 138 0.67 -1.82 -6.11
N ASN A 139 1.09 -2.66 -7.06
CA ASN A 139 0.14 -3.45 -7.87
C ASN A 139 -0.52 -4.58 -7.07
N VAL A 140 0.10 -5.01 -5.97
CA VAL A 140 -0.37 -6.09 -5.10
C VAL A 140 -0.78 -5.48 -3.76
N PRO A 141 -2.07 -5.60 -3.36
CA PRO A 141 -2.60 -4.94 -2.16
C PRO A 141 -1.85 -5.32 -0.86
N GLU A 142 -1.42 -6.56 -0.71
CA GLU A 142 -0.66 -7.01 0.47
C GLU A 142 0.68 -6.28 0.61
N THR A 143 1.26 -5.86 -0.51
CA THR A 143 2.50 -5.07 -0.50
C THR A 143 2.29 -3.71 0.17
N TYR A 144 1.08 -3.12 0.06
CA TYR A 144 0.74 -1.89 0.76
C TYR A 144 0.88 -2.05 2.28
N VAL A 145 0.32 -3.10 2.84
CA VAL A 145 0.40 -3.40 4.28
C VAL A 145 1.86 -3.59 4.71
N HIS A 146 2.66 -4.29 3.91
CA HIS A 146 4.08 -4.47 4.18
C HIS A 146 4.89 -3.16 4.12
N ARG A 147 4.49 -2.21 3.25
CA ARG A 147 5.14 -0.89 3.15
C ARG A 147 4.82 -0.04 4.35
N ILE A 148 3.54 0.15 4.66
CA ILE A 148 3.12 0.98 5.79
C ILE A 148 3.61 0.39 7.13
N GLY A 149 3.64 -0.93 7.27
CA GLY A 149 4.20 -1.63 8.43
C GLY A 149 5.72 -1.46 8.62
N ARG A 150 6.39 -0.57 7.85
CA ARG A 150 7.75 -0.10 8.15
C ARG A 150 7.75 0.99 9.22
N THR A 151 6.68 1.75 9.37
CA THR A 151 6.44 2.67 10.51
C THR A 151 5.48 2.06 11.53
N GLY A 152 5.20 2.72 12.62
CA GLY A 152 4.27 2.26 13.66
C GLY A 152 4.71 0.99 14.39
N ARG A 153 6.02 0.78 14.57
CA ARG A 153 6.59 -0.40 15.22
C ARG A 153 6.82 -0.17 16.72
N ALA A 154 6.85 -1.27 17.46
CA ALA A 154 7.14 -1.29 18.89
C ALA A 154 6.21 -0.38 19.73
N GLY A 155 4.91 -0.34 19.39
CA GLY A 155 3.92 0.45 20.13
C GLY A 155 3.98 1.96 19.87
N ARG A 156 4.73 2.41 18.86
CA ARG A 156 4.78 3.81 18.44
C ARG A 156 3.74 4.10 17.37
N GLU A 157 3.29 5.33 17.32
CA GLU A 157 2.46 5.84 16.23
C GLU A 157 3.28 5.96 14.95
N GLY A 158 2.66 5.71 13.81
CA GLY A 158 3.27 5.83 12.49
C GLY A 158 2.34 6.55 11.53
N VAL A 159 2.91 7.25 10.55
CA VAL A 159 2.14 7.96 9.53
C VAL A 159 2.47 7.40 8.15
N ALA A 160 1.43 7.19 7.34
CA ALA A 160 1.56 6.69 5.98
C ALA A 160 0.79 7.57 4.99
N PHE A 161 1.50 8.21 4.08
CA PHE A 161 0.91 8.95 2.97
C PHE A 161 0.94 8.14 1.68
N SER A 162 -0.11 8.24 0.89
CA SER A 162 -0.20 7.54 -0.39
C SER A 162 -0.61 8.51 -1.48
N PHE A 163 0.18 8.62 -2.54
CA PHE A 163 -0.17 9.41 -3.71
C PHE A 163 -0.93 8.51 -4.68
N CYS A 164 -2.06 9.02 -5.17
CA CYS A 164 -2.93 8.30 -6.06
C CYS A 164 -3.27 9.19 -7.27
N ASP A 165 -2.84 8.78 -8.44
CA ASP A 165 -3.28 9.38 -9.70
C ASP A 165 -4.52 8.65 -10.26
N ALA A 166 -5.07 9.15 -11.37
CA ALA A 166 -6.27 8.59 -11.97
C ALA A 166 -6.10 7.12 -12.41
N GLU A 167 -4.88 6.72 -12.81
CA GLU A 167 -4.58 5.34 -13.22
C GLU A 167 -4.51 4.39 -12.02
N GLU A 168 -4.15 4.90 -10.86
CA GLU A 168 -3.95 4.11 -9.62
C GLU A 168 -5.22 3.94 -8.77
N VAL A 169 -6.33 4.61 -9.12
CA VAL A 169 -7.60 4.48 -8.38
C VAL A 169 -8.09 3.02 -8.23
N PRO A 170 -7.97 2.15 -9.24
CA PRO A 170 -8.32 0.74 -9.05
C PRO A 170 -7.45 0.05 -7.98
N LEU A 171 -6.14 0.34 -7.95
CA LEU A 171 -5.22 -0.22 -6.96
C LEU A 171 -5.59 0.24 -5.54
N LEU A 172 -5.94 1.52 -5.36
CA LEU A 172 -6.41 2.03 -4.07
C LEU A 172 -7.64 1.27 -3.57
N LYS A 173 -8.58 0.95 -4.45
CA LYS A 173 -9.80 0.20 -4.08
C LYS A 173 -9.50 -1.22 -3.64
N ASP A 174 -8.59 -1.89 -4.34
CA ASP A 174 -8.18 -3.25 -3.97
C ASP A 174 -7.45 -3.24 -2.62
N ILE A 175 -6.64 -2.21 -2.35
CA ILE A 175 -6.00 -1.98 -1.05
C ILE A 175 -7.06 -1.76 0.04
N GLN A 176 -8.02 -0.84 -0.16
CA GLN A 176 -9.09 -0.55 0.81
C GLN A 176 -9.95 -1.78 1.09
N LYS A 177 -10.21 -2.59 0.07
CA LYS A 177 -10.93 -3.87 0.22
C LYS A 177 -10.15 -4.87 1.08
N LEU A 178 -8.82 -4.94 0.90
CA LEU A 178 -7.96 -5.82 1.69
C LEU A 178 -7.91 -5.39 3.16
N ILE A 179 -7.73 -4.09 3.41
CA ILE A 179 -7.62 -3.55 4.79
C ILE A 179 -8.96 -3.39 5.49
N GLY A 180 -10.09 -3.55 4.76
CA GLY A 180 -11.44 -3.47 5.30
C GLY A 180 -11.91 -2.07 5.68
N LYS A 181 -11.14 -1.01 5.33
CA LYS A 181 -11.47 0.38 5.64
C LYS A 181 -11.13 1.33 4.49
N GLU A 182 -11.84 2.45 4.40
CA GLU A 182 -11.46 3.53 3.50
C GLU A 182 -10.28 4.31 4.08
N VAL A 183 -9.31 4.64 3.24
CA VAL A 183 -8.19 5.52 3.63
C VAL A 183 -8.69 6.97 3.52
N PRO A 184 -8.55 7.79 4.58
CA PRO A 184 -8.95 9.19 4.56
C PRO A 184 -8.27 9.96 3.44
N ILE A 185 -9.03 10.87 2.81
CA ILE A 185 -8.51 11.73 1.75
C ILE A 185 -7.91 12.97 2.39
N ALA A 186 -6.63 13.19 2.18
CA ALA A 186 -5.97 14.44 2.52
C ALA A 186 -6.31 15.50 1.47
N GLY A 187 -7.10 16.49 1.88
CA GLY A 187 -7.50 17.60 1.03
C GLY A 187 -6.74 18.88 1.35
N GLY A 188 -6.94 19.93 0.52
CA GLY A 188 -6.43 21.29 0.79
C GLY A 188 -4.99 21.54 0.34
N HIS A 189 -4.37 20.64 -0.41
CA HIS A 189 -3.06 20.90 -1.01
C HIS A 189 -3.19 21.57 -2.40
N MET A 190 -2.23 22.43 -2.75
CA MET A 190 -2.28 23.24 -3.99
C MET A 190 -2.20 22.42 -5.29
N TYR A 191 -1.80 21.14 -5.22
CA TYR A 191 -1.70 20.22 -6.36
C TYR A 191 -2.95 19.36 -6.52
N GLU A 192 -4.02 19.66 -5.79
CA GLU A 192 -5.28 18.95 -5.85
C GLU A 192 -6.08 19.39 -7.08
N THR A 193 -6.13 18.57 -8.11
CA THR A 193 -6.87 18.88 -9.33
C THR A 193 -8.33 18.48 -9.23
N LYS A 194 -9.22 19.39 -9.71
CA LYS A 194 -10.67 19.12 -9.80
C LYS A 194 -10.96 17.92 -10.69
N GLU A 195 -10.13 17.68 -11.69
CA GLU A 195 -10.23 16.57 -12.67
C GLU A 195 -9.96 15.21 -12.02
N VAL A 196 -8.96 15.12 -11.15
CA VAL A 196 -8.71 13.88 -10.40
C VAL A 196 -9.84 13.59 -9.42
N LYS A 197 -10.39 14.63 -8.76
CA LYS A 197 -11.58 14.50 -7.90
C LYS A 197 -12.80 14.04 -8.70
N ALA A 198 -13.05 14.62 -9.87
CA ALA A 198 -14.16 14.24 -10.73
C ALA A 198 -14.01 12.80 -11.24
N ALA A 199 -12.84 12.42 -11.75
CA ALA A 199 -12.56 11.05 -12.21
C ALA A 199 -12.68 10.02 -11.08
N VAL A 200 -12.30 10.37 -9.86
CA VAL A 200 -12.50 9.52 -8.67
C VAL A 200 -13.97 9.40 -8.30
N ALA A 201 -14.71 10.50 -8.35
CA ALA A 201 -16.16 10.50 -8.08
C ALA A 201 -16.93 9.69 -9.12
N GLU A 202 -16.68 9.90 -10.41
CA GLU A 202 -17.28 9.14 -11.50
C GLU A 202 -16.97 7.63 -11.42
N LYS A 203 -15.72 7.27 -11.15
CA LYS A 203 -15.35 5.85 -10.95
C LYS A 203 -15.98 5.26 -9.69
N LYS A 204 -16.12 6.01 -8.59
CA LYS A 204 -16.86 5.57 -7.40
C LYS A 204 -18.32 5.33 -7.70
N GLU A 205 -18.97 6.20 -8.48
CA GLU A 205 -20.38 6.04 -8.88
C GLU A 205 -20.58 4.86 -9.84
N ALA A 206 -19.71 4.71 -10.83
CA ALA A 206 -19.77 3.59 -11.78
C ALA A 206 -19.71 2.23 -11.06
N ILE A 207 -18.82 2.09 -10.08
CA ILE A 207 -18.68 0.85 -9.30
C ILE A 207 -19.86 0.63 -8.36
N LYS A 208 -20.41 1.69 -7.76
CA LYS A 208 -21.62 1.59 -6.94
C LYS A 208 -22.83 1.14 -7.78
N GLN A 209 -22.90 1.56 -9.04
CA GLN A 209 -23.91 1.10 -9.98
C GLN A 209 -23.69 -0.35 -10.42
N GLU A 210 -22.45 -0.76 -10.66
CA GLU A 210 -22.12 -2.13 -11.04
C GLU A 210 -22.36 -3.12 -9.89
N SER A 211 -22.03 -2.75 -8.66
CA SER A 211 -22.33 -3.56 -7.46
C SER A 211 -23.85 -3.68 -7.23
N LYS A 212 -24.62 -2.61 -7.45
CA LYS A 212 -26.09 -2.66 -7.40
C LYS A 212 -26.68 -3.57 -8.48
N ARG A 213 -26.14 -3.52 -9.72
CA ARG A 213 -26.55 -4.41 -10.81
C ARG A 213 -26.24 -5.88 -10.47
N ARG A 214 -25.06 -6.19 -9.95
CA ARG A 214 -24.67 -7.56 -9.53
C ARG A 214 -25.59 -8.11 -8.45
N ASN A 215 -25.92 -7.33 -7.44
CA ASN A 215 -26.84 -7.73 -6.37
C ASN A 215 -28.28 -7.91 -6.88
N MET A 216 -28.72 -7.11 -7.83
CA MET A 216 -30.06 -7.21 -8.44
C MET A 216 -30.19 -8.42 -9.36
N PHE A 217 -29.13 -8.85 -10.04
CA PHE A 217 -29.10 -10.08 -10.85
C PHE A 217 -28.82 -11.34 -10.03
N GLY A 218 -28.05 -11.25 -8.92
CA GLY A 218 -27.77 -12.37 -8.01
C GLY A 218 -29.01 -12.82 -7.25
N SER A 219 -29.86 -11.89 -6.82
CA SER A 219 -31.09 -12.17 -6.07
C SER A 219 -32.16 -12.92 -6.90
N LYS A 220 -32.13 -12.83 -8.24
CA LYS A 220 -33.10 -13.53 -9.09
C LYS A 220 -32.77 -15.01 -9.36
N ARG A 221 -31.53 -15.43 -9.12
CA ARG A 221 -31.11 -16.83 -9.37
C ARG A 221 -31.41 -17.79 -8.22
N ASP A 222 -31.43 -17.34 -6.98
CA ASP A 222 -31.63 -18.22 -5.82
C ASP A 222 -33.09 -18.59 -5.56
N GLY A 223 -34.04 -17.77 -5.96
CA GLY A 223 -35.46 -18.01 -5.67
C GLY A 223 -36.13 -19.12 -6.50
N SER A 224 -35.55 -19.52 -7.63
CA SER A 224 -36.11 -20.58 -8.48
C SER A 224 -35.61 -21.97 -8.12
N TYR A 225 -34.37 -22.09 -7.69
CA TYR A 225 -33.77 -23.36 -7.29
C TYR A 225 -34.46 -23.97 -6.04
N TRP A 226 -34.73 -23.15 -5.04
CA TRP A 226 -35.40 -23.59 -3.80
C TRP A 226 -36.91 -23.85 -3.98
N ARG A 227 -37.58 -23.16 -4.90
CA ARG A 227 -38.99 -23.42 -5.21
C ARG A 227 -39.22 -24.76 -5.91
N ASN A 228 -38.34 -25.14 -6.82
CA ASN A 228 -38.40 -26.43 -7.51
C ASN A 228 -38.08 -27.61 -6.60
N LYS A 229 -37.17 -27.45 -5.63
CA LYS A 229 -36.83 -28.50 -4.66
C LYS A 229 -37.97 -28.78 -3.66
N LYS A 230 -38.75 -27.76 -3.27
CA LYS A 230 -39.96 -27.92 -2.45
C LYS A 230 -41.13 -28.60 -3.18
N ARG A 231 -41.27 -28.37 -4.50
CA ARG A 231 -42.31 -29.04 -5.31
C ARG A 231 -41.99 -30.53 -5.53
N ALA A 232 -40.73 -30.88 -5.73
CA ALA A 232 -40.34 -32.28 -5.90
C ALA A 232 -40.48 -33.11 -4.59
N ALA A 233 -40.32 -32.48 -3.42
CA ALA A 233 -40.49 -33.14 -2.14
C ALA A 233 -41.94 -33.40 -1.70
N ASN A 234 -42.94 -32.67 -2.30
CA ASN A 234 -44.35 -32.81 -1.99
C ASN A 234 -45.11 -33.73 -2.96
N SER A 235 -44.48 -34.23 -4.02
CA SER A 235 -45.12 -35.18 -4.97
C SER A 235 -44.75 -36.64 -4.71
N SER A 236 -44.06 -36.91 -3.60
CA SER A 236 -43.65 -38.27 -3.17
C SER A 236 -44.30 -38.70 -1.84
N LYS A 237 -45.48 -38.19 -1.54
CA LYS A 237 -46.35 -38.65 -0.46
C LYS A 237 -47.70 -39.06 -1.00
#